data_cb032ac523c6166b5cdc52aa2fc04491
#
_entry.id   cb032ac523c6166b5cdc52aa2fc04491
#
_cell.length_a   1.000
_cell.length_b   1.000
_cell.length_c   1.000
_cell.angle_alpha   90.00
_cell.angle_beta   90.00
_cell.angle_gamma   90.00
#
_symmetry.space_group_name_H-M   'P 1'
#
loop_
_entity.id
_entity.type
_entity.pdbx_description
1 polymer ?
#
loop_
_entity_poly.entity_id
_entity_poly.type
_entity_poly.pdbx_seq_one_letter_code
_entity_poly.pdbx_strand_id
1 'polypeptide(L)'
;MKKLYLLFTVVLALLLSIRSLAVPVLNSLPGATAVIFLDFDGHYVYSSVWNGGSPLACAASAMSDPQITEAFNRTAEDYRPFDINITTDSVVFLAAPLNKRFRVIITPTSGWYPGVGGVTYIGSFVWGDDTPGFVFCDRLGPNSPKMVGECCSHESGHAVGLSHQSKYGSDCVSPIEQYNSGIGSGEPGWAPIMGNSYYKNLSNWNNGPTPYGCTNMQDNLSIITTQNGFGYRADDYNETMNGTTTILTAGNFTKQGVISTNTDKDAFRFTVSQNSSFHLTAVPFNVGANYIGANLDIKLQLYNVSGTLINTYDPASTLSVTIDTVLNSGTYYLKIDGSGNTNIGEYGSLGAYTLSGTGAALPIHDVALTGNADNGKHNLAWNIIADESIKEITIETSADGISYKSLITVAGVAKNFSYNPFQSNVVYYRLKVISAVNQMVYSNTIVLKALAQSDNIFKVSTFINNQITINSALPYQYQLSDINGNSINKGTGAAGFNSINISNQPKGVYIIRLFSNNVNQTERIIKQ
;
A
#
# COMPACT_ATOMS: atom_id res chain seq x y z
N MET A 1 -29.92 -55.21 4.75
CA MET A 1 -28.93 -54.22 5.29
C MET A 1 -27.75 -53.97 4.34
N LYS A 2 -26.99 -54.98 3.87
CA LYS A 2 -25.84 -54.74 2.95
C LYS A 2 -26.16 -54.00 1.64
N LYS A 3 -27.32 -54.23 1.03
CA LYS A 3 -27.74 -53.50 -0.20
C LYS A 3 -28.12 -52.04 0.07
N LEU A 4 -28.61 -51.72 1.27
CA LEU A 4 -28.94 -50.33 1.67
C LEU A 4 -27.68 -49.51 1.95
N TYR A 5 -26.65 -50.12 2.56
CA TYR A 5 -25.35 -49.47 2.76
C TYR A 5 -24.62 -49.19 1.44
N LEU A 6 -24.71 -50.07 0.44
CA LEU A 6 -24.09 -49.88 -0.86
C LEU A 6 -24.75 -48.72 -1.63
N LEU A 7 -26.10 -48.60 -1.55
CA LEU A 7 -26.82 -47.50 -2.15
C LEU A 7 -26.48 -46.16 -1.47
N PHE A 8 -26.34 -46.16 -0.14
CA PHE A 8 -26.00 -44.95 0.62
C PHE A 8 -24.54 -44.50 0.36
N THR A 9 -23.60 -45.44 0.22
CA THR A 9 -22.21 -45.11 -0.15
C THR A 9 -22.07 -44.61 -1.60
N VAL A 10 -22.84 -45.14 -2.54
CA VAL A 10 -22.85 -44.66 -3.94
C VAL A 10 -23.50 -43.26 -4.05
N VAL A 11 -24.59 -43.01 -3.33
CA VAL A 11 -25.21 -41.68 -3.27
C VAL A 11 -24.32 -40.68 -2.57
N LEU A 12 -23.64 -41.05 -1.48
CA LEU A 12 -22.68 -40.18 -0.79
C LEU A 12 -21.44 -39.92 -1.64
N ALA A 13 -20.94 -40.92 -2.38
CA ALA A 13 -19.84 -40.75 -3.33
C ALA A 13 -20.23 -39.86 -4.53
N LEU A 14 -21.48 -39.94 -5.04
CA LEU A 14 -22.01 -39.05 -6.06
C LEU A 14 -22.23 -37.63 -5.53
N LEU A 15 -22.61 -37.45 -4.26
CA LEU A 15 -22.74 -36.13 -3.63
C LEU A 15 -21.36 -35.49 -3.32
N LEU A 16 -20.32 -36.28 -3.14
CA LEU A 16 -18.95 -35.80 -2.93
C LEU A 16 -18.22 -35.44 -4.24
N SER A 17 -18.75 -35.86 -5.39
CA SER A 17 -18.14 -35.59 -6.70
C SER A 17 -18.68 -34.33 -7.41
N ILE A 18 -19.68 -33.65 -6.87
CA ILE A 18 -20.09 -32.34 -7.36
C ILE A 18 -19.28 -31.26 -6.62
N ARG A 19 -17.98 -31.22 -6.89
CA ARG A 19 -17.27 -29.94 -6.75
C ARG A 19 -17.69 -29.09 -7.94
N SER A 20 -18.74 -28.30 -7.78
CA SER A 20 -18.86 -27.08 -8.55
C SER A 20 -17.63 -26.25 -8.13
N LEU A 21 -16.58 -26.27 -8.93
CA LEU A 21 -15.49 -25.30 -8.82
C LEU A 21 -16.13 -23.96 -9.19
N ALA A 22 -16.60 -23.26 -8.17
CA ALA A 22 -17.06 -21.90 -8.38
C ALA A 22 -15.85 -21.08 -8.87
N VAL A 23 -16.03 -20.37 -9.99
CA VAL A 23 -15.01 -19.44 -10.50
C VAL A 23 -14.63 -18.46 -9.38
N PRO A 24 -13.34 -18.20 -9.15
CA PRO A 24 -12.93 -17.24 -8.13
C PRO A 24 -13.53 -15.85 -8.43
N VAL A 25 -14.11 -15.20 -7.43
CA VAL A 25 -14.73 -13.88 -7.55
C VAL A 25 -13.63 -12.81 -7.48
N LEU A 26 -13.32 -12.19 -8.60
CA LEU A 26 -12.23 -11.23 -8.77
C LEU A 26 -12.76 -9.89 -9.33
N ASN A 27 -12.20 -8.79 -8.87
CA ASN A 27 -12.53 -7.44 -9.30
C ASN A 27 -11.27 -6.56 -9.32
N SER A 28 -10.99 -5.88 -10.44
CA SER A 28 -9.80 -5.02 -10.59
C SER A 28 -10.01 -3.60 -10.06
N LEU A 29 -11.22 -3.05 -10.22
CA LEU A 29 -11.61 -1.71 -9.77
C LEU A 29 -13.06 -1.72 -9.29
N PRO A 30 -13.34 -2.21 -8.07
CA PRO A 30 -14.69 -2.22 -7.50
C PRO A 30 -15.28 -0.81 -7.46
N GLY A 31 -16.50 -0.67 -7.97
CA GLY A 31 -17.22 0.62 -7.99
C GLY A 31 -17.12 1.39 -9.32
N ALA A 32 -16.24 1.03 -10.24
CA ALA A 32 -16.29 1.56 -11.60
C ALA A 32 -17.62 1.18 -12.29
N THR A 33 -18.19 2.13 -13.04
CA THR A 33 -19.49 1.91 -13.72
C THR A 33 -19.36 1.12 -14.99
N ALA A 34 -18.21 1.17 -15.66
CA ALA A 34 -17.87 0.37 -16.82
C ALA A 34 -17.32 -1.00 -16.39
N VAL A 35 -17.76 -2.08 -17.03
CA VAL A 35 -17.42 -3.45 -16.60
C VAL A 35 -17.11 -4.34 -17.81
N ILE A 36 -16.00 -5.07 -17.74
CA ILE A 36 -15.73 -6.22 -18.60
C ILE A 36 -15.78 -7.48 -17.75
N PHE A 37 -16.67 -8.39 -18.09
CA PHE A 37 -16.85 -9.65 -17.39
C PHE A 37 -16.16 -10.79 -18.13
N LEU A 38 -15.22 -11.46 -17.46
CA LEU A 38 -14.53 -12.63 -17.94
C LEU A 38 -15.31 -13.87 -17.47
N ASP A 39 -16.05 -14.47 -18.37
CA ASP A 39 -17.00 -15.56 -18.13
C ASP A 39 -16.32 -16.91 -18.38
N PHE A 40 -15.87 -17.57 -17.31
CA PHE A 40 -15.17 -18.87 -17.36
C PHE A 40 -16.07 -20.08 -17.12
N ASP A 41 -17.29 -19.89 -16.64
CA ASP A 41 -18.18 -20.97 -16.16
C ASP A 41 -19.17 -21.49 -17.22
N GLY A 42 -19.05 -20.93 -18.44
CA GLY A 42 -19.88 -21.31 -19.58
C GLY A 42 -21.14 -20.47 -19.70
N HIS A 43 -21.64 -20.36 -20.93
CA HIS A 43 -22.78 -19.50 -21.22
C HIS A 43 -23.64 -20.04 -22.37
N TYR A 44 -24.92 -19.78 -22.31
CA TYR A 44 -25.84 -20.07 -23.42
C TYR A 44 -26.16 -18.77 -24.14
N VAL A 45 -25.64 -18.64 -25.38
CA VAL A 45 -25.74 -17.43 -26.20
C VAL A 45 -26.95 -17.49 -27.12
N TYR A 46 -27.78 -16.47 -27.02
CA TYR A 46 -28.80 -16.14 -28.02
C TYR A 46 -28.39 -14.79 -28.63
N SER A 47 -27.97 -14.81 -29.89
CA SER A 47 -27.57 -13.59 -30.59
C SER A 47 -27.90 -13.70 -32.07
N SER A 48 -28.51 -12.68 -32.65
CA SER A 48 -28.80 -12.61 -34.08
C SER A 48 -27.56 -12.45 -34.95
N VAL A 49 -26.44 -12.01 -34.36
CA VAL A 49 -25.18 -11.71 -35.05
C VAL A 49 -24.16 -12.86 -34.98
N TRP A 50 -24.31 -13.78 -34.01
CA TRP A 50 -23.40 -14.92 -33.86
C TRP A 50 -24.03 -16.21 -34.38
N ASN A 51 -23.20 -17.14 -34.87
CA ASN A 51 -23.58 -18.49 -35.30
C ASN A 51 -24.79 -18.53 -36.27
N GLY A 52 -24.90 -17.50 -37.15
CA GLY A 52 -26.03 -17.37 -38.06
C GLY A 52 -27.40 -17.24 -37.37
N GLY A 53 -27.43 -16.71 -36.15
CA GLY A 53 -28.65 -16.57 -35.33
C GLY A 53 -29.06 -17.86 -34.60
N SER A 54 -28.32 -18.96 -34.77
CA SER A 54 -28.58 -20.21 -34.04
C SER A 54 -28.03 -20.15 -32.61
N PRO A 55 -28.76 -20.70 -31.63
CA PRO A 55 -28.28 -20.76 -30.25
C PRO A 55 -26.94 -21.47 -30.13
N LEU A 56 -26.10 -20.97 -29.19
CA LEU A 56 -24.76 -21.50 -28.95
C LEU A 56 -24.57 -21.85 -27.47
N ALA A 57 -24.40 -23.13 -27.18
CA ALA A 57 -24.05 -23.59 -25.83
C ALA A 57 -22.54 -23.62 -25.66
N CYS A 58 -21.99 -22.62 -24.97
CA CYS A 58 -20.57 -22.53 -24.65
C CYS A 58 -20.28 -23.29 -23.35
N ALA A 59 -19.40 -24.29 -23.43
CA ALA A 59 -18.95 -25.04 -22.26
C ALA A 59 -18.02 -24.17 -21.38
N ALA A 60 -17.97 -24.48 -20.09
CA ALA A 60 -17.00 -23.87 -19.16
C ALA A 60 -15.55 -24.15 -19.58
N SER A 61 -14.64 -23.25 -19.26
CA SER A 61 -13.25 -23.26 -19.73
C SER A 61 -12.41 -24.44 -19.22
N ALA A 62 -12.82 -25.12 -18.15
CA ALA A 62 -12.04 -26.12 -17.43
C ALA A 62 -10.66 -25.63 -16.91
N MET A 63 -10.44 -24.33 -16.84
CA MET A 63 -9.25 -23.73 -16.23
C MET A 63 -9.34 -23.84 -14.71
N SER A 64 -8.20 -24.08 -14.06
CA SER A 64 -8.09 -24.06 -12.59
C SER A 64 -8.11 -22.63 -12.05
N ASP A 65 -8.45 -22.47 -10.75
CA ASP A 65 -8.47 -21.16 -10.07
C ASP A 65 -7.16 -20.35 -10.26
N PRO A 66 -5.96 -20.94 -10.13
CA PRO A 66 -4.71 -20.22 -10.41
C PRO A 66 -4.59 -19.76 -11.87
N GLN A 67 -5.04 -20.58 -12.84
CA GLN A 67 -5.03 -20.20 -14.25
C GLN A 67 -6.03 -19.07 -14.56
N ILE A 68 -7.23 -19.13 -13.98
CA ILE A 68 -8.23 -18.06 -14.07
C ILE A 68 -7.69 -16.78 -13.44
N THR A 69 -7.08 -16.88 -12.26
CA THR A 69 -6.51 -15.72 -11.56
C THR A 69 -5.38 -15.07 -12.36
N GLU A 70 -4.50 -15.85 -12.99
CA GLU A 70 -3.45 -15.30 -13.85
C GLU A 70 -4.01 -14.65 -15.10
N ALA A 71 -4.95 -15.28 -15.81
CA ALA A 71 -5.59 -14.70 -16.99
C ALA A 71 -6.33 -13.39 -16.62
N PHE A 72 -7.07 -13.39 -15.51
CA PHE A 72 -7.71 -12.20 -14.96
C PHE A 72 -6.69 -11.08 -14.67
N ASN A 73 -5.58 -11.39 -13.97
CA ASN A 73 -4.59 -10.38 -13.60
C ASN A 73 -3.95 -9.72 -14.83
N ARG A 74 -3.71 -10.48 -15.92
CA ARG A 74 -3.19 -9.93 -17.17
C ARG A 74 -4.17 -8.94 -17.78
N THR A 75 -5.41 -9.35 -17.98
CA THR A 75 -6.45 -8.46 -18.51
C THR A 75 -6.67 -7.25 -17.57
N ALA A 76 -6.66 -7.46 -16.26
CA ALA A 76 -6.82 -6.40 -15.29
C ALA A 76 -5.67 -5.40 -15.32
N GLU A 77 -4.44 -5.83 -15.58
CA GLU A 77 -3.28 -4.93 -15.69
C GLU A 77 -3.32 -4.14 -16.99
N ASP A 78 -3.70 -4.75 -18.12
CA ASP A 78 -3.86 -4.03 -19.40
C ASP A 78 -4.90 -2.91 -19.31
N TYR A 79 -5.96 -3.12 -18.52
CA TYR A 79 -7.02 -2.13 -18.29
C TYR A 79 -6.80 -1.28 -17.01
N ARG A 80 -5.69 -1.47 -16.30
CA ARG A 80 -5.37 -0.75 -15.06
C ARG A 80 -5.46 0.77 -15.16
N PRO A 81 -5.03 1.40 -16.26
CA PRO A 81 -5.06 2.86 -16.40
C PRO A 81 -6.47 3.47 -16.51
N PHE A 82 -7.50 2.66 -16.77
CA PHE A 82 -8.83 3.17 -17.12
C PHE A 82 -9.84 2.99 -15.98
N ASP A 83 -10.89 3.82 -15.99
CA ASP A 83 -12.03 3.73 -15.06
C ASP A 83 -13.01 2.63 -15.50
N ILE A 84 -12.52 1.40 -15.47
CA ILE A 84 -13.26 0.18 -15.84
C ILE A 84 -12.89 -0.97 -14.89
N ASN A 85 -13.88 -1.76 -14.51
CA ASN A 85 -13.69 -2.95 -13.69
C ASN A 85 -13.63 -4.21 -14.56
N ILE A 86 -12.50 -4.88 -14.58
CA ILE A 86 -12.41 -6.26 -15.07
C ILE A 86 -12.88 -7.15 -13.92
N THR A 87 -13.83 -8.06 -14.18
CA THR A 87 -14.43 -8.89 -13.15
C THR A 87 -14.72 -10.32 -13.62
N THR A 88 -14.72 -11.26 -12.68
CA THR A 88 -15.28 -12.60 -12.84
C THR A 88 -16.60 -12.77 -12.06
N ASP A 89 -17.14 -11.67 -11.50
CA ASP A 89 -18.39 -11.64 -10.74
C ASP A 89 -19.58 -11.29 -11.65
N SER A 90 -20.39 -12.28 -11.94
CA SER A 90 -21.60 -12.09 -12.75
C SER A 90 -22.62 -11.13 -12.10
N VAL A 91 -22.63 -10.99 -10.78
CA VAL A 91 -23.51 -10.06 -10.06
C VAL A 91 -23.10 -8.62 -10.36
N VAL A 92 -21.81 -8.32 -10.33
CA VAL A 92 -21.26 -7.00 -10.67
C VAL A 92 -21.54 -6.68 -12.15
N PHE A 93 -21.32 -7.65 -13.04
CA PHE A 93 -21.62 -7.49 -14.46
C PHE A 93 -23.10 -7.16 -14.70
N LEU A 94 -24.02 -7.93 -14.13
CA LEU A 94 -25.46 -7.75 -14.35
C LEU A 94 -26.00 -6.46 -13.74
N ALA A 95 -25.34 -5.93 -12.71
CA ALA A 95 -25.70 -4.64 -12.10
C ALA A 95 -25.28 -3.42 -12.94
N ALA A 96 -24.27 -3.59 -13.82
CA ALA A 96 -23.80 -2.51 -14.69
C ALA A 96 -24.81 -2.21 -15.83
N PRO A 97 -24.92 -0.93 -16.27
CA PRO A 97 -25.77 -0.56 -17.42
C PRO A 97 -25.38 -1.31 -18.69
N LEU A 98 -26.37 -1.69 -19.51
CA LEU A 98 -26.15 -2.45 -20.75
C LEU A 98 -25.12 -1.83 -21.70
N ASN A 99 -25.11 -0.51 -21.83
CA ASN A 99 -24.18 0.23 -22.68
C ASN A 99 -22.84 0.57 -21.99
N LYS A 100 -22.57 -0.03 -20.83
CA LYS A 100 -21.33 0.12 -20.06
C LYS A 100 -20.80 -1.22 -19.56
N ARG A 101 -21.25 -2.30 -20.15
CA ARG A 101 -20.79 -3.64 -19.79
C ARG A 101 -20.54 -4.49 -21.03
N PHE A 102 -19.55 -5.37 -20.94
CA PHE A 102 -19.20 -6.30 -21.98
C PHE A 102 -18.84 -7.66 -21.39
N ARG A 103 -19.28 -8.74 -22.04
CA ARG A 103 -18.98 -10.11 -21.64
C ARG A 103 -17.98 -10.72 -22.61
N VAL A 104 -16.91 -11.31 -22.09
CA VAL A 104 -15.98 -12.18 -22.81
C VAL A 104 -16.22 -13.60 -22.33
N ILE A 105 -16.66 -14.49 -23.21
CA ILE A 105 -16.89 -15.90 -22.90
C ILE A 105 -15.62 -16.70 -23.18
N ILE A 106 -15.01 -17.24 -22.13
CA ILE A 106 -13.83 -18.09 -22.22
C ILE A 106 -14.28 -19.55 -22.28
N THR A 107 -14.16 -20.20 -23.45
CA THR A 107 -14.76 -21.50 -23.70
C THR A 107 -13.92 -22.38 -24.63
N PRO A 108 -13.93 -23.72 -24.46
CA PRO A 108 -13.38 -24.65 -25.45
C PRO A 108 -14.32 -24.87 -26.65
N THR A 109 -15.51 -24.26 -26.66
CA THR A 109 -16.50 -24.43 -27.74
C THR A 109 -16.14 -23.58 -28.96
N SER A 110 -15.11 -23.99 -29.71
CA SER A 110 -14.48 -23.22 -30.80
C SER A 110 -14.88 -23.69 -32.21
N GLY A 111 -15.63 -24.82 -32.34
CA GLY A 111 -15.90 -25.46 -33.63
C GLY A 111 -16.77 -24.65 -34.59
N TRP A 112 -17.60 -23.74 -34.10
CA TRP A 112 -18.47 -22.88 -34.88
C TRP A 112 -17.75 -21.69 -35.54
N TYR A 113 -16.58 -21.31 -35.04
CA TYR A 113 -15.75 -20.21 -35.57
C TYR A 113 -14.28 -20.67 -35.66
N PRO A 114 -13.91 -21.42 -36.71
CA PRO A 114 -12.61 -22.07 -36.79
C PRO A 114 -11.45 -21.09 -37.12
N GLY A 115 -10.24 -21.45 -36.71
CA GLY A 115 -9.00 -20.82 -37.17
C GLY A 115 -8.51 -19.62 -36.37
N VAL A 116 -9.18 -19.22 -35.28
CA VAL A 116 -8.79 -18.04 -34.44
C VAL A 116 -8.75 -18.40 -32.97
N GLY A 117 -8.03 -17.59 -32.17
CA GLY A 117 -7.98 -17.69 -30.71
C GLY A 117 -9.16 -17.02 -30.01
N GLY A 118 -9.74 -16.01 -30.62
CA GLY A 118 -10.93 -15.29 -30.14
C GLY A 118 -11.64 -14.57 -31.26
N VAL A 119 -12.79 -13.98 -30.97
CA VAL A 119 -13.57 -13.16 -31.92
C VAL A 119 -14.51 -12.22 -31.20
N THR A 120 -14.49 -10.94 -31.59
CA THR A 120 -15.35 -9.89 -31.06
C THR A 120 -15.71 -8.88 -32.16
N TYR A 121 -16.91 -8.32 -32.11
CA TYR A 121 -17.28 -7.19 -32.97
C TYR A 121 -16.65 -5.89 -32.50
N ILE A 122 -16.05 -5.16 -33.43
CA ILE A 122 -15.43 -3.84 -33.10
C ILE A 122 -16.51 -2.86 -32.67
N GLY A 123 -16.31 -2.22 -31.51
CA GLY A 123 -17.22 -1.22 -30.96
C GLY A 123 -18.44 -1.79 -30.24
N SER A 124 -18.50 -3.11 -30.01
CA SER A 124 -19.66 -3.76 -29.38
C SER A 124 -19.87 -3.40 -27.90
N PHE A 125 -18.90 -2.84 -27.23
CA PHE A 125 -19.00 -2.42 -25.81
C PHE A 125 -20.18 -1.46 -25.56
N VAL A 126 -20.47 -0.58 -26.50
CA VAL A 126 -21.50 0.46 -26.36
C VAL A 126 -22.82 0.12 -27.07
N TRP A 127 -22.97 -1.07 -27.60
CA TRP A 127 -24.21 -1.46 -28.35
C TRP A 127 -25.46 -1.49 -27.46
N GLY A 128 -25.28 -1.72 -26.15
CA GLY A 128 -26.41 -1.75 -25.22
C GLY A 128 -27.26 -3.00 -25.32
N ASP A 129 -26.64 -4.08 -25.82
CA ASP A 129 -27.25 -5.38 -25.90
C ASP A 129 -26.37 -6.46 -25.35
N ASP A 130 -26.44 -7.42 -24.79
CA ASP A 130 -25.47 -8.37 -24.22
C ASP A 130 -24.71 -9.21 -25.29
N THR A 131 -24.45 -8.67 -26.49
CA THR A 131 -23.66 -9.36 -27.53
C THR A 131 -22.23 -9.60 -26.99
N PRO A 132 -21.80 -10.87 -26.78
CA PRO A 132 -20.52 -11.16 -26.19
C PRO A 132 -19.38 -11.22 -27.20
N GLY A 133 -18.13 -11.13 -26.71
CA GLY A 133 -16.95 -11.66 -27.39
C GLY A 133 -16.61 -13.06 -26.91
N PHE A 134 -15.73 -13.75 -27.63
CA PHE A 134 -15.31 -15.11 -27.32
C PHE A 134 -13.81 -15.24 -27.30
N VAL A 135 -13.30 -16.05 -26.36
CA VAL A 135 -11.91 -16.50 -26.26
C VAL A 135 -11.90 -18.03 -26.22
N PHE A 136 -11.24 -18.65 -27.18
CA PHE A 136 -11.25 -20.10 -27.37
C PHE A 136 -10.06 -20.75 -26.68
N CYS A 137 -10.23 -21.09 -25.41
CA CYS A 137 -9.15 -21.56 -24.54
C CYS A 137 -8.53 -22.90 -24.96
N ASP A 138 -9.24 -23.72 -25.73
CA ASP A 138 -8.73 -24.97 -26.37
C ASP A 138 -7.64 -24.70 -27.42
N ARG A 139 -7.63 -23.51 -28.02
CA ARG A 139 -6.69 -23.09 -29.07
C ARG A 139 -5.53 -22.25 -28.54
N LEU A 140 -5.61 -21.83 -27.32
CA LEU A 140 -4.65 -20.96 -26.67
C LEU A 140 -3.73 -21.76 -25.75
N GLY A 141 -2.83 -22.59 -26.35
CA GLY A 141 -1.90 -23.44 -25.65
C GLY A 141 -2.55 -24.31 -24.57
N PRO A 142 -3.51 -25.14 -24.91
CA PRO A 142 -4.71 -25.56 -24.18
C PRO A 142 -4.79 -25.06 -22.73
N ASN A 143 -5.60 -24.04 -22.51
CA ASN A 143 -5.78 -23.37 -21.21
C ASN A 143 -4.50 -22.66 -20.68
N SER A 144 -3.63 -22.15 -21.57
CA SER A 144 -2.50 -21.32 -21.14
C SER A 144 -3.01 -20.00 -20.54
N PRO A 145 -2.81 -19.74 -19.25
CA PRO A 145 -3.37 -18.53 -18.62
C PRO A 145 -2.81 -17.25 -19.25
N LYS A 146 -1.53 -17.27 -19.71
CA LYS A 146 -0.95 -16.16 -20.44
C LYS A 146 -1.69 -15.91 -21.74
N MET A 147 -1.81 -16.92 -22.62
CA MET A 147 -2.44 -16.72 -23.93
C MET A 147 -3.92 -16.38 -23.80
N VAL A 148 -4.64 -16.96 -22.83
CA VAL A 148 -6.05 -16.65 -22.55
C VAL A 148 -6.19 -15.20 -22.08
N GLY A 149 -5.36 -14.73 -21.11
CA GLY A 149 -5.42 -13.36 -20.63
C GLY A 149 -5.10 -12.33 -21.72
N GLU A 150 -4.01 -12.54 -22.48
CA GLU A 150 -3.67 -11.68 -23.63
C GLU A 150 -4.79 -11.63 -24.68
N CYS A 151 -5.43 -12.77 -24.95
CA CYS A 151 -6.58 -12.83 -25.85
C CYS A 151 -7.81 -12.12 -25.27
N CYS A 152 -8.07 -12.24 -23.97
CA CYS A 152 -9.14 -11.48 -23.31
C CYS A 152 -8.94 -9.97 -23.46
N SER A 153 -7.72 -9.48 -23.29
CA SER A 153 -7.37 -8.06 -23.48
C SER A 153 -7.56 -7.64 -24.95
N HIS A 154 -7.12 -8.47 -25.89
CA HIS A 154 -7.24 -8.24 -27.33
C HIS A 154 -8.73 -8.18 -27.77
N GLU A 155 -9.52 -9.17 -27.39
CA GLU A 155 -10.95 -9.21 -27.73
C GLU A 155 -11.74 -8.09 -27.07
N SER A 156 -11.40 -7.75 -25.83
CA SER A 156 -11.96 -6.58 -25.17
C SER A 156 -11.52 -5.28 -25.84
N GLY A 157 -10.31 -5.23 -26.42
CA GLY A 157 -9.82 -4.13 -27.25
C GLY A 157 -10.69 -3.93 -28.49
N HIS A 158 -11.10 -5.01 -29.17
CA HIS A 158 -12.09 -4.92 -30.24
C HIS A 158 -13.43 -4.36 -29.75
N ALA A 159 -13.92 -4.85 -28.63
CA ALA A 159 -15.18 -4.36 -28.07
C ALA A 159 -15.16 -2.84 -27.83
N VAL A 160 -14.06 -2.28 -27.36
CA VAL A 160 -13.91 -0.83 -27.14
C VAL A 160 -13.49 -0.04 -28.38
N GLY A 161 -13.54 -0.64 -29.58
CA GLY A 161 -13.43 0.05 -30.86
C GLY A 161 -12.09 -0.08 -31.58
N LEU A 162 -11.19 -0.96 -31.13
CA LEU A 162 -9.87 -1.11 -31.73
C LEU A 162 -9.86 -2.16 -32.85
N SER A 163 -9.16 -1.86 -33.95
CA SER A 163 -8.74 -2.80 -34.98
C SER A 163 -7.41 -3.44 -34.62
N HIS A 164 -6.99 -4.47 -35.34
CA HIS A 164 -5.64 -5.02 -35.21
C HIS A 164 -4.57 -3.97 -35.46
N GLN A 165 -3.38 -4.21 -34.92
CA GLN A 165 -2.16 -3.47 -35.25
C GLN A 165 -1.20 -4.36 -36.00
N SER A 166 -0.78 -3.88 -37.17
CA SER A 166 0.06 -4.60 -38.11
C SER A 166 1.47 -4.06 -38.13
N LYS A 167 2.40 -4.85 -38.67
CA LYS A 167 3.77 -4.42 -38.90
C LYS A 167 4.03 -4.28 -40.39
N TYR A 168 4.59 -3.16 -40.79
CA TYR A 168 4.92 -2.85 -42.16
C TYR A 168 6.43 -2.86 -42.40
N GLY A 169 6.84 -3.16 -43.63
CA GLY A 169 8.21 -2.94 -44.09
C GLY A 169 8.48 -1.48 -44.40
N SER A 170 9.71 -1.14 -44.74
CA SER A 170 10.12 0.21 -45.10
C SER A 170 9.48 0.72 -46.39
N ASP A 171 8.95 -0.15 -47.25
CA ASP A 171 8.23 0.18 -48.45
C ASP A 171 6.78 0.64 -48.20
N CYS A 172 6.24 0.36 -47.03
CA CYS A 172 4.90 0.81 -46.60
C CYS A 172 3.75 0.35 -47.51
N VAL A 173 3.93 -0.74 -48.28
CA VAL A 173 2.94 -1.19 -49.29
C VAL A 173 1.95 -2.16 -48.66
N SER A 174 2.43 -3.20 -48.00
CA SER A 174 1.61 -4.23 -47.39
C SER A 174 2.15 -4.61 -46.01
N PRO A 175 1.30 -5.03 -45.07
CA PRO A 175 1.80 -5.51 -43.78
C PRO A 175 2.65 -6.77 -43.99
N ILE A 176 3.87 -6.76 -43.42
CA ILE A 176 4.70 -7.95 -43.33
C ILE A 176 4.22 -8.90 -42.23
N GLU A 177 3.50 -8.37 -41.25
CA GLU A 177 2.78 -9.13 -40.23
C GLU A 177 1.39 -8.51 -40.07
N GLN A 178 0.33 -9.32 -40.28
CA GLN A 178 -1.05 -8.90 -40.06
C GLN A 178 -1.32 -8.54 -38.60
N TYR A 179 -0.70 -9.29 -37.69
CA TYR A 179 -0.68 -9.09 -36.27
C TYR A 179 0.78 -8.82 -35.86
N ASN A 180 1.10 -7.60 -35.49
CA ASN A 180 2.43 -7.22 -35.07
C ASN A 180 2.89 -8.07 -33.88
N SER A 181 3.87 -8.94 -34.09
CA SER A 181 4.43 -9.82 -33.06
C SER A 181 5.47 -9.14 -32.16
N GLY A 182 5.65 -7.83 -32.35
CA GLY A 182 6.55 -7.01 -31.56
C GLY A 182 8.02 -7.20 -31.85
N ILE A 183 8.86 -6.77 -30.93
CA ILE A 183 10.33 -6.83 -31.04
C ILE A 183 10.98 -7.13 -29.68
N GLY A 184 12.27 -7.43 -29.69
CA GLY A 184 13.04 -7.70 -28.49
C GLY A 184 12.73 -9.05 -27.85
N SER A 185 13.42 -9.32 -26.76
CA SER A 185 13.29 -10.53 -25.93
C SER A 185 13.63 -10.22 -24.48
N GLY A 186 13.40 -11.18 -23.59
CA GLY A 186 13.59 -10.99 -22.17
C GLY A 186 12.48 -10.14 -21.55
N GLU A 187 12.77 -9.52 -20.42
CA GLU A 187 11.81 -8.73 -19.66
C GLU A 187 11.27 -7.52 -20.46
N PRO A 188 12.10 -6.71 -21.14
CA PRO A 188 11.62 -5.58 -21.96
C PRO A 188 11.16 -5.99 -23.37
N GLY A 189 11.10 -7.29 -23.71
CA GLY A 189 10.58 -7.75 -24.99
C GLY A 189 9.11 -7.45 -25.15
N TRP A 190 8.73 -6.67 -26.16
CA TRP A 190 7.45 -5.98 -26.31
C TRP A 190 6.64 -6.44 -27.51
N ALA A 191 5.31 -6.46 -27.37
CA ALA A 191 4.34 -6.47 -28.47
C ALA A 191 3.08 -5.65 -28.14
N PRO A 192 2.39 -5.09 -29.16
CA PRO A 192 1.12 -4.41 -28.93
C PRO A 192 0.00 -5.42 -28.61
N ILE A 193 -0.90 -5.06 -27.68
CA ILE A 193 -2.08 -5.87 -27.30
C ILE A 193 -2.93 -6.19 -28.54
N MET A 194 -3.15 -5.22 -29.42
CA MET A 194 -3.91 -5.41 -30.66
C MET A 194 -3.11 -6.07 -31.80
N GLY A 195 -1.90 -6.55 -31.49
CA GLY A 195 -1.08 -7.39 -32.37
C GLY A 195 -1.09 -8.84 -31.92
N ASN A 196 0.12 -9.44 -31.76
CA ASN A 196 0.32 -10.80 -31.24
C ASN A 196 1.27 -10.76 -30.03
N SER A 197 0.74 -10.57 -28.84
CA SER A 197 1.48 -10.40 -27.59
C SER A 197 1.82 -11.72 -26.88
N TYR A 198 1.32 -12.86 -27.34
CA TYR A 198 1.44 -14.17 -26.67
C TYR A 198 2.86 -14.58 -26.28
N TYR A 199 3.87 -14.12 -27.01
CA TYR A 199 5.26 -14.55 -26.86
C TYR A 199 6.20 -13.44 -26.32
N LYS A 200 5.62 -12.35 -25.83
CA LYS A 200 6.35 -11.22 -25.23
C LYS A 200 6.02 -11.06 -23.76
N ASN A 201 6.93 -10.47 -23.01
CA ASN A 201 6.69 -10.21 -21.59
C ASN A 201 5.93 -8.92 -21.37
N LEU A 202 6.29 -7.87 -22.10
CA LEU A 202 5.68 -6.55 -22.05
C LEU A 202 4.61 -6.44 -23.15
N SER A 203 3.35 -6.24 -22.78
CA SER A 203 2.26 -5.98 -23.71
C SER A 203 1.59 -4.66 -23.37
N ASN A 204 1.43 -3.78 -24.37
CA ASN A 204 0.90 -2.44 -24.15
C ASN A 204 -0.13 -2.03 -25.19
N TRP A 205 -1.00 -1.11 -24.81
CA TRP A 205 -1.73 -0.29 -25.76
C TRP A 205 -0.75 0.55 -26.56
N ASN A 206 -0.98 0.69 -27.86
CA ASN A 206 0.00 1.31 -28.74
C ASN A 206 -0.65 2.31 -29.71
N ASN A 207 0.11 3.28 -30.16
CA ASN A 207 -0.22 4.11 -31.30
C ASN A 207 0.55 3.60 -32.53
N GLY A 208 -0.10 2.76 -33.31
CA GLY A 208 0.56 2.04 -34.40
C GLY A 208 -0.35 1.79 -35.59
N PRO A 209 0.23 1.35 -36.74
CA PRO A 209 -0.50 1.18 -37.97
C PRO A 209 -1.48 -0.01 -37.91
N THR A 210 -2.66 0.19 -38.53
CA THR A 210 -3.67 -0.84 -38.72
C THR A 210 -3.43 -1.65 -40.00
N PRO A 211 -4.16 -2.77 -40.22
CA PRO A 211 -4.09 -3.52 -41.49
C PRO A 211 -4.51 -2.72 -42.73
N TYR A 212 -5.14 -1.57 -42.55
CA TYR A 212 -5.70 -0.75 -43.64
C TYR A 212 -4.67 0.21 -44.27
N GLY A 213 -3.45 0.29 -43.75
CA GLY A 213 -2.35 1.06 -44.31
C GLY A 213 -1.33 1.47 -43.27
N CYS A 214 -0.08 1.58 -43.68
CA CYS A 214 1.02 1.87 -42.76
C CYS A 214 0.96 3.31 -42.17
N THR A 215 0.22 4.22 -42.79
CA THR A 215 -0.05 5.58 -42.29
C THR A 215 -1.41 5.67 -41.59
N ASN A 216 -2.19 4.57 -41.61
CA ASN A 216 -3.45 4.51 -40.88
C ASN A 216 -3.16 4.15 -39.42
N MET A 217 -2.77 5.16 -38.64
CA MET A 217 -2.38 5.02 -37.24
C MET A 217 -3.61 4.93 -36.35
N GLN A 218 -3.57 4.03 -35.37
CA GLN A 218 -4.60 3.86 -34.37
C GLN A 218 -4.05 4.22 -32.99
N ASP A 219 -4.51 5.33 -32.45
CA ASP A 219 -4.23 5.75 -31.06
C ASP A 219 -5.16 4.99 -30.11
N ASN A 220 -4.68 3.89 -29.54
CA ASN A 220 -5.48 3.02 -28.68
C ASN A 220 -6.00 3.75 -27.45
N LEU A 221 -5.14 4.52 -26.75
CA LEU A 221 -5.52 5.21 -25.52
C LEU A 221 -6.62 6.23 -25.76
N SER A 222 -6.53 6.98 -26.86
CA SER A 222 -7.56 7.95 -27.25
C SER A 222 -8.90 7.27 -27.56
N ILE A 223 -8.91 6.17 -28.32
CA ILE A 223 -10.14 5.45 -28.68
C ILE A 223 -10.80 4.86 -27.42
N ILE A 224 -10.02 4.19 -26.56
CA ILE A 224 -10.54 3.57 -25.33
C ILE A 224 -11.19 4.63 -24.43
N THR A 225 -10.56 5.77 -24.24
CA THR A 225 -10.99 6.76 -23.24
C THR A 225 -12.05 7.75 -23.74
N THR A 226 -12.26 7.86 -25.06
CA THR A 226 -13.18 8.87 -25.62
C THR A 226 -14.44 8.29 -26.23
N GLN A 227 -14.46 7.00 -26.61
CA GLN A 227 -15.58 6.42 -27.36
C GLN A 227 -16.49 5.49 -26.54
N ASN A 228 -16.12 5.14 -25.30
CA ASN A 228 -16.78 4.09 -24.54
C ASN A 228 -17.52 4.60 -23.28
N GLY A 229 -17.56 5.90 -23.07
CA GLY A 229 -18.25 6.52 -21.93
C GLY A 229 -17.56 6.28 -20.58
N PHE A 230 -16.29 5.89 -20.59
CA PHE A 230 -15.36 5.92 -19.46
C PHE A 230 -14.02 6.51 -19.89
N GLY A 231 -13.23 7.00 -18.96
CA GLY A 231 -11.93 7.62 -19.22
C GLY A 231 -10.80 6.91 -18.47
N TYR A 232 -9.75 7.66 -18.20
CA TYR A 232 -8.71 7.21 -17.28
C TYR A 232 -9.25 7.15 -15.86
N ARG A 233 -8.69 6.27 -15.03
CA ARG A 233 -8.95 6.27 -13.59
C ARG A 233 -8.42 7.55 -12.95
N ALA A 234 -8.96 7.88 -11.76
CA ALA A 234 -8.45 9.01 -11.00
C ALA A 234 -7.00 8.76 -10.57
N ASP A 235 -6.18 9.81 -10.65
CA ASP A 235 -4.81 9.84 -10.16
C ASP A 235 -4.78 9.56 -8.64
N ASP A 236 -3.86 8.71 -8.18
CA ASP A 236 -3.73 8.31 -6.78
C ASP A 236 -2.65 9.08 -6.02
N TYR A 237 -1.63 9.63 -6.71
CA TYR A 237 -0.62 10.50 -6.12
C TYR A 237 -0.32 11.67 -7.04
N ASN A 238 -0.25 12.87 -6.49
CA ASN A 238 0.06 14.04 -7.29
C ASN A 238 1.56 14.14 -7.64
N GLU A 239 1.89 14.79 -8.75
CA GLU A 239 3.27 15.00 -9.22
C GLU A 239 4.03 16.13 -8.52
N THR A 240 3.36 16.89 -7.61
CA THR A 240 3.89 18.13 -7.04
C THR A 240 4.91 17.87 -5.94
N MET A 241 6.09 18.44 -6.06
CA MET A 241 7.16 18.38 -5.05
C MET A 241 7.07 19.57 -4.09
N ASN A 242 6.28 19.45 -3.03
CA ASN A 242 6.10 20.49 -2.02
C ASN A 242 5.74 19.88 -0.64
N GLY A 243 5.24 20.72 0.26
CA GLY A 243 4.84 20.30 1.62
C GLY A 243 3.67 19.31 1.68
N THR A 244 2.87 19.20 0.61
CA THR A 244 1.71 18.29 0.52
C THR A 244 2.03 16.95 -0.16
N THR A 245 3.25 16.79 -0.67
CA THR A 245 3.70 15.54 -1.32
C THR A 245 3.60 14.37 -0.34
N THR A 246 3.12 13.24 -0.82
CA THR A 246 2.98 12.00 -0.01
C THR A 246 4.31 11.60 0.63
N ILE A 247 4.28 11.34 1.92
CA ILE A 247 5.49 11.03 2.70
C ILE A 247 5.76 9.53 2.68
N LEU A 248 7.00 9.15 2.35
CA LEU A 248 7.54 7.83 2.64
C LEU A 248 8.04 7.82 4.09
N THR A 249 7.40 7.02 4.92
CA THR A 249 7.71 6.92 6.34
C THR A 249 9.07 6.27 6.59
N ALA A 250 9.69 6.58 7.73
CA ALA A 250 10.93 5.95 8.17
C ALA A 250 10.81 4.45 8.39
N GLY A 251 11.93 3.77 8.32
CA GLY A 251 11.99 2.32 8.43
C GLY A 251 11.55 1.64 7.12
N ASN A 252 11.00 0.43 7.22
CA ASN A 252 10.48 -0.28 6.06
C ASN A 252 9.14 0.34 5.64
N PHE A 253 9.04 0.72 4.40
CA PHE A 253 7.79 1.20 3.81
C PHE A 253 7.44 0.39 2.56
N THR A 254 6.14 0.34 2.27
CA THR A 254 5.59 -0.17 1.02
C THR A 254 4.45 0.76 0.59
N LYS A 255 4.48 1.19 -0.67
CA LYS A 255 3.43 1.97 -1.32
C LYS A 255 3.06 1.29 -2.63
N GLN A 256 1.81 1.35 -2.99
CA GLN A 256 1.32 0.91 -4.29
C GLN A 256 0.72 2.11 -5.00
N GLY A 257 0.93 2.20 -6.30
CA GLY A 257 0.38 3.27 -7.13
C GLY A 257 0.15 2.79 -8.56
N VAL A 258 -0.41 3.67 -9.38
CA VAL A 258 -0.74 3.40 -10.78
C VAL A 258 -0.39 4.60 -11.64
N ILE A 259 0.54 4.43 -12.55
CA ILE A 259 0.74 5.40 -13.63
C ILE A 259 -0.40 5.22 -14.63
N SER A 260 -1.32 6.17 -14.65
CA SER A 260 -2.59 6.06 -15.36
C SER A 260 -2.62 6.77 -16.71
N THR A 261 -1.76 7.76 -16.95
CA THR A 261 -1.63 8.48 -18.21
C THR A 261 -0.17 8.71 -18.58
N ASN A 262 0.11 9.07 -19.83
CA ASN A 262 1.48 9.38 -20.29
C ASN A 262 2.09 10.62 -19.63
N THR A 263 1.29 11.40 -18.92
CA THR A 263 1.76 12.61 -18.22
C THR A 263 1.71 12.44 -16.70
N ASP A 264 1.18 11.33 -16.25
CA ASP A 264 1.06 10.99 -14.84
C ASP A 264 2.44 10.68 -14.23
N LYS A 265 2.70 11.26 -13.06
CA LYS A 265 3.93 11.06 -12.29
C LYS A 265 3.63 11.12 -10.81
N ASP A 266 3.94 10.06 -10.13
CA ASP A 266 3.72 9.96 -8.69
C ASP A 266 4.90 10.52 -7.92
N ALA A 267 4.66 11.56 -7.12
CA ALA A 267 5.71 12.16 -6.30
C ALA A 267 5.61 11.69 -4.83
N PHE A 268 6.77 11.39 -4.27
CA PHE A 268 6.93 11.03 -2.87
C PHE A 268 8.03 11.88 -2.23
N ARG A 269 7.87 12.18 -0.94
CA ARG A 269 8.82 12.93 -0.14
C ARG A 269 9.36 12.06 0.98
N PHE A 270 10.65 12.19 1.27
CA PHE A 270 11.27 11.58 2.45
C PHE A 270 12.39 12.46 3.00
N THR A 271 12.75 12.25 4.24
CA THR A 271 13.81 13.00 4.89
C THR A 271 14.87 12.06 5.43
N VAL A 272 16.13 12.42 5.25
CA VAL A 272 17.32 11.75 5.75
C VAL A 272 17.90 12.62 6.88
N SER A 273 17.94 12.10 8.11
CA SER A 273 18.38 12.86 9.28
C SER A 273 19.89 13.01 9.42
N GLN A 274 20.62 12.01 8.94
CA GLN A 274 22.08 11.95 8.91
C GLN A 274 22.53 11.19 7.68
N ASN A 275 23.77 11.35 7.29
CA ASN A 275 24.32 10.59 6.15
C ASN A 275 24.09 9.10 6.37
N SER A 276 23.36 8.48 5.48
CA SER A 276 22.98 7.07 5.60
C SER A 276 22.79 6.41 4.25
N SER A 277 22.92 5.08 4.23
CA SER A 277 22.54 4.27 3.09
C SER A 277 21.03 4.34 2.87
N PHE A 278 20.63 4.51 1.63
CA PHE A 278 19.25 4.52 1.18
C PHE A 278 19.06 3.42 0.14
N HIS A 279 18.14 2.51 0.44
CA HIS A 279 17.76 1.42 -0.45
C HIS A 279 16.27 1.53 -0.79
N LEU A 280 15.95 1.44 -2.08
CA LEU A 280 14.58 1.49 -2.56
C LEU A 280 14.45 0.64 -3.82
N THR A 281 13.35 -0.09 -3.94
CA THR A 281 12.94 -0.79 -5.14
C THR A 281 11.56 -0.33 -5.59
N ALA A 282 11.41 -0.10 -6.88
CA ALA A 282 10.12 0.07 -7.55
C ALA A 282 9.93 -1.09 -8.53
N VAL A 283 8.85 -1.82 -8.38
CA VAL A 283 8.57 -3.03 -9.13
C VAL A 283 7.20 -2.88 -9.78
N PRO A 284 7.06 -3.06 -11.11
CA PRO A 284 5.76 -3.06 -11.76
C PRO A 284 4.90 -4.22 -11.27
N PHE A 285 3.60 -4.17 -11.50
CA PHE A 285 2.70 -5.25 -11.11
C PHE A 285 3.14 -6.56 -11.77
N ASN A 286 3.46 -7.55 -10.96
CA ASN A 286 3.88 -8.86 -11.42
C ASN A 286 2.68 -9.79 -11.57
N VAL A 287 2.27 -10.06 -12.80
CA VAL A 287 1.18 -11.00 -13.09
C VAL A 287 1.63 -12.45 -12.97
N GLY A 288 2.88 -12.73 -13.36
CA GLY A 288 3.51 -14.03 -13.30
C GLY A 288 4.94 -13.98 -12.73
N ALA A 289 5.67 -15.08 -12.72
CA ALA A 289 7.05 -15.11 -12.29
C ALA A 289 7.95 -14.24 -13.22
N ASN A 290 8.93 -13.54 -12.63
CA ASN A 290 9.90 -12.70 -13.35
C ASN A 290 9.27 -11.55 -14.18
N TYR A 291 8.25 -10.89 -13.62
CA TYR A 291 7.56 -9.74 -14.22
C TYR A 291 6.90 -10.02 -15.58
N ILE A 292 6.61 -11.27 -15.87
CA ILE A 292 5.89 -11.67 -17.09
C ILE A 292 4.47 -11.10 -17.03
N GLY A 293 4.13 -10.21 -18.00
CA GLY A 293 2.85 -9.53 -18.10
C GLY A 293 2.74 -8.22 -17.32
N ALA A 294 3.85 -7.63 -16.90
CA ALA A 294 3.88 -6.24 -16.44
C ALA A 294 3.77 -5.29 -17.65
N ASN A 295 3.07 -4.16 -17.49
CA ASN A 295 2.87 -3.18 -18.57
C ASN A 295 3.65 -1.88 -18.35
N LEU A 296 4.08 -1.61 -17.14
CA LEU A 296 4.81 -0.40 -16.77
C LEU A 296 6.33 -0.66 -16.81
N ASP A 297 7.05 0.13 -17.58
CA ASP A 297 8.50 0.25 -17.53
C ASP A 297 8.82 1.45 -16.62
N ILE A 298 9.38 1.18 -15.46
CA ILE A 298 9.51 2.17 -14.40
C ILE A 298 10.75 3.01 -14.58
N LYS A 299 10.57 4.35 -14.54
CA LYS A 299 11.63 5.34 -14.38
C LYS A 299 11.49 6.02 -13.03
N LEU A 300 12.56 6.10 -12.26
CA LEU A 300 12.65 6.86 -11.02
C LEU A 300 13.58 8.04 -11.16
N GLN A 301 13.15 9.19 -10.64
CA GLN A 301 13.96 10.40 -10.57
C GLN A 301 14.06 10.88 -9.12
N LEU A 302 15.29 11.10 -8.66
CA LEU A 302 15.61 11.59 -7.31
C LEU A 302 15.94 13.07 -7.36
N TYR A 303 15.29 13.87 -6.53
CA TYR A 303 15.47 15.32 -6.43
C TYR A 303 15.83 15.75 -5.01
N ASN A 304 16.54 16.86 -4.88
CA ASN A 304 16.74 17.54 -3.60
C ASN A 304 15.53 18.42 -3.22
N VAL A 305 15.58 19.02 -2.03
CA VAL A 305 14.52 19.90 -1.52
C VAL A 305 14.26 21.13 -2.40
N SER A 306 15.26 21.59 -3.16
CA SER A 306 15.13 22.72 -4.10
C SER A 306 14.54 22.33 -5.45
N GLY A 307 14.15 21.07 -5.65
CA GLY A 307 13.66 20.54 -6.92
C GLY A 307 14.76 20.29 -7.97
N THR A 308 16.03 20.27 -7.57
CA THR A 308 17.13 19.95 -8.48
C THR A 308 17.24 18.43 -8.62
N LEU A 309 17.27 17.94 -9.86
CA LEU A 309 17.47 16.53 -10.17
C LEU A 309 18.87 16.10 -9.72
N ILE A 310 18.92 15.05 -8.91
CA ILE A 310 20.16 14.43 -8.42
C ILE A 310 20.57 13.28 -9.35
N ASN A 311 19.60 12.39 -9.64
CA ASN A 311 19.84 11.22 -10.50
C ASN A 311 18.55 10.73 -11.15
N THR A 312 18.71 10.02 -12.27
CA THR A 312 17.65 9.26 -12.95
C THR A 312 18.06 7.79 -12.98
N TYR A 313 17.13 6.92 -12.64
CA TYR A 313 17.27 5.48 -12.65
C TYR A 313 16.26 4.91 -13.64
N ASP A 314 16.78 4.38 -14.75
CA ASP A 314 16.00 3.90 -15.89
C ASP A 314 16.82 2.78 -16.58
N PRO A 315 16.82 1.55 -16.01
CA PRO A 315 17.65 0.46 -16.49
C PRO A 315 17.05 -0.17 -17.76
N ALA A 316 17.76 -0.13 -18.87
CA ALA A 316 17.28 -0.59 -20.17
C ALA A 316 16.96 -2.10 -20.27
N SER A 317 17.36 -2.92 -19.29
CA SER A 317 17.23 -4.39 -19.34
C SER A 317 16.15 -4.96 -18.42
N THR A 318 15.59 -4.14 -17.53
CA THR A 318 14.56 -4.53 -16.55
C THR A 318 13.48 -3.46 -16.49
N LEU A 319 12.25 -3.87 -16.18
CA LEU A 319 11.11 -2.95 -15.97
C LEU A 319 11.08 -2.39 -14.55
N SER A 320 11.85 -2.95 -13.64
CA SER A 320 11.99 -2.55 -12.25
C SER A 320 13.20 -1.67 -12.03
N VAL A 321 13.13 -0.82 -11.00
CA VAL A 321 14.24 0.06 -10.59
C VAL A 321 14.69 -0.27 -9.19
N THR A 322 15.99 -0.29 -8.96
CA THR A 322 16.61 -0.34 -7.63
C THR A 322 17.51 0.87 -7.44
N ILE A 323 17.35 1.55 -6.31
CA ILE A 323 18.24 2.61 -5.85
C ILE A 323 19.03 2.09 -4.67
N ASP A 324 20.35 2.03 -4.80
CA ASP A 324 21.31 1.80 -3.72
C ASP A 324 22.29 2.98 -3.71
N THR A 325 22.17 3.85 -2.72
CA THR A 325 22.99 5.06 -2.65
C THR A 325 23.21 5.51 -1.21
N VAL A 326 24.14 6.42 -1.01
CA VAL A 326 24.33 7.14 0.25
C VAL A 326 23.79 8.56 0.08
N LEU A 327 22.88 8.96 0.94
CA LEU A 327 22.33 10.30 0.96
C LEU A 327 22.83 11.08 2.18
N ASN A 328 23.12 12.35 1.97
CA ASN A 328 23.40 13.29 3.05
C ASN A 328 22.10 13.64 3.82
N SER A 329 22.23 14.20 5.02
CA SER A 329 21.06 14.72 5.74
C SER A 329 20.33 15.78 4.88
N GLY A 330 19.00 15.66 4.78
CA GLY A 330 18.18 16.56 3.96
C GLY A 330 16.84 15.96 3.59
N THR A 331 15.99 16.79 2.99
CA THR A 331 14.72 16.37 2.41
C THR A 331 14.91 16.10 0.91
N TYR A 332 14.30 15.01 0.45
CA TYR A 332 14.37 14.53 -0.92
C TYR A 332 12.98 14.27 -1.46
N TYR A 333 12.88 14.31 -2.80
CA TYR A 333 11.69 13.87 -3.52
C TYR A 333 12.07 12.76 -4.51
N LEU A 334 11.15 11.82 -4.67
CA LEU A 334 11.16 10.81 -5.72
C LEU A 334 10.00 11.10 -6.67
N LYS A 335 10.22 10.95 -7.97
CA LYS A 335 9.14 10.85 -8.96
C LYS A 335 9.23 9.50 -9.64
N ILE A 336 8.08 8.83 -9.72
CA ILE A 336 7.87 7.61 -10.48
C ILE A 336 7.13 7.99 -11.76
N ASP A 337 7.57 7.43 -12.89
CA ASP A 337 7.05 7.71 -14.22
C ASP A 337 7.12 6.43 -15.05
N GLY A 338 6.26 6.28 -16.04
CA GLY A 338 6.42 5.29 -17.09
C GLY A 338 7.46 5.75 -18.10
N SER A 339 8.32 4.86 -18.54
CA SER A 339 9.30 5.17 -19.59
C SER A 339 9.21 4.20 -20.76
N GLY A 340 9.87 4.54 -21.85
CA GLY A 340 10.14 3.61 -22.92
C GLY A 340 11.47 2.90 -22.72
N ASN A 341 11.72 1.87 -23.52
CA ASN A 341 12.98 1.15 -23.59
C ASN A 341 13.49 1.04 -25.03
N THR A 342 14.47 0.18 -25.28
CA THR A 342 15.02 -0.02 -26.63
C THR A 342 14.00 -0.56 -27.64
N ASN A 343 12.87 -1.11 -27.18
CA ASN A 343 11.87 -1.76 -28.02
C ASN A 343 10.62 -0.91 -28.23
N ILE A 344 10.29 0.00 -27.30
CA ILE A 344 9.09 0.82 -27.36
C ILE A 344 9.32 2.18 -26.71
N GLY A 345 8.60 3.22 -27.20
CA GLY A 345 8.49 4.51 -26.53
C GLY A 345 7.59 4.46 -25.30
N GLU A 346 7.48 5.58 -24.59
CA GLU A 346 6.74 5.71 -23.32
C GLU A 346 5.19 5.62 -23.46
N TYR A 347 4.64 5.70 -24.67
CA TYR A 347 3.21 5.85 -24.95
C TYR A 347 2.30 4.88 -24.16
N GLY A 348 2.64 3.60 -24.11
CA GLY A 348 1.83 2.58 -23.44
C GLY A 348 2.42 2.08 -22.12
N SER A 349 3.46 2.74 -21.61
CA SER A 349 4.10 2.38 -20.36
C SER A 349 3.27 2.87 -19.16
N LEU A 350 2.13 2.22 -18.97
CA LEU A 350 1.11 2.54 -17.96
C LEU A 350 0.80 1.29 -17.16
N GLY A 351 0.50 1.42 -15.87
CA GLY A 351 0.18 0.27 -15.04
C GLY A 351 0.48 0.47 -13.56
N ALA A 352 0.24 -0.58 -12.79
CA ALA A 352 0.46 -0.56 -11.36
C ALA A 352 1.92 -0.84 -10.98
N TYR A 353 2.34 -0.28 -9.85
CA TYR A 353 3.66 -0.52 -9.27
C TYR A 353 3.60 -0.72 -7.75
N THR A 354 4.65 -1.31 -7.22
CA THR A 354 4.93 -1.35 -5.79
C THR A 354 6.29 -0.71 -5.52
N LEU A 355 6.27 0.33 -4.69
CA LEU A 355 7.45 1.00 -4.18
C LEU A 355 7.73 0.46 -2.78
N SER A 356 8.92 -0.08 -2.53
CA SER A 356 9.34 -0.57 -1.23
C SER A 356 10.79 -0.19 -0.94
N GLY A 357 11.11 -0.01 0.32
CA GLY A 357 12.46 0.35 0.70
C GLY A 357 12.64 0.46 2.19
N THR A 358 13.89 0.69 2.57
CA THR A 358 14.26 1.10 3.92
C THR A 358 14.55 2.59 3.87
N GLY A 359 13.57 3.41 4.25
CA GLY A 359 13.81 4.84 4.43
C GLY A 359 14.86 5.04 5.51
N ALA A 360 15.83 5.92 5.26
CA ALA A 360 16.63 6.46 6.36
C ALA A 360 15.68 6.98 7.43
N ALA A 361 15.98 6.69 8.70
CA ALA A 361 15.12 7.03 9.82
C ALA A 361 14.63 8.47 9.69
N LEU A 362 13.32 8.64 9.61
CA LEU A 362 12.72 9.96 9.58
C LEU A 362 12.90 10.59 10.96
N PRO A 363 13.32 11.85 11.01
CA PRO A 363 13.63 12.47 12.27
C PRO A 363 12.37 12.80 13.05
N ILE A 364 12.55 12.82 14.33
CA ILE A 364 11.82 13.72 15.18
C ILE A 364 12.19 15.13 14.69
N HIS A 365 11.25 15.84 14.06
CA HIS A 365 11.52 17.15 13.45
C HIS A 365 11.68 18.26 14.48
N ASP A 366 10.88 18.17 15.56
CA ASP A 366 10.89 19.15 16.63
C ASP A 366 10.46 18.52 17.95
N VAL A 367 11.10 18.94 19.02
CA VAL A 367 10.73 18.58 20.39
C VAL A 367 10.71 19.88 21.20
N ALA A 368 9.54 20.47 21.31
CA ALA A 368 9.33 21.69 22.07
C ALA A 368 8.87 21.37 23.49
N LEU A 369 9.69 21.67 24.50
CA LEU A 369 9.37 21.57 25.92
C LEU A 369 8.93 22.93 26.44
N THR A 370 7.82 22.95 27.16
CA THR A 370 7.29 24.10 27.90
C THR A 370 7.03 23.69 29.34
N GLY A 371 6.90 24.65 30.25
CA GLY A 371 6.55 24.34 31.62
C GLY A 371 6.32 25.59 32.47
N ASN A 372 5.61 25.38 33.58
CA ASN A 372 5.37 26.40 34.59
C ASN A 372 5.50 25.82 36.00
N ALA A 373 5.79 26.66 36.95
CA ALA A 373 5.77 26.33 38.38
C ALA A 373 4.53 26.95 39.02
N ASP A 374 3.76 26.12 39.71
CA ASP A 374 2.57 26.54 40.46
C ASP A 374 2.53 25.84 41.82
N ASN A 375 2.47 26.62 42.91
CA ASN A 375 2.39 26.12 44.28
C ASN A 375 3.44 25.05 44.63
N GLY A 376 4.69 25.22 44.13
CA GLY A 376 5.79 24.26 44.30
C GLY A 376 5.71 23.04 43.41
N LYS A 377 4.72 22.92 42.58
CA LYS A 377 4.58 21.89 41.57
C LYS A 377 5.10 22.39 40.22
N HIS A 378 5.97 21.62 39.58
CA HIS A 378 6.44 21.90 38.24
C HIS A 378 5.59 21.09 37.26
N ASN A 379 4.93 21.80 36.35
CA ASN A 379 4.12 21.21 35.27
C ASN A 379 4.93 21.35 33.98
N LEU A 380 5.23 20.23 33.36
CA LEU A 380 5.94 20.14 32.09
C LEU A 380 4.95 19.71 31.03
N ALA A 381 4.99 20.31 29.86
CA ALA A 381 4.23 19.91 28.70
C ALA A 381 5.11 19.99 27.45
N TRP A 382 4.84 19.15 26.48
CA TRP A 382 5.65 19.12 25.26
C TRP A 382 4.83 18.84 24.03
N ASN A 383 5.35 19.32 22.92
CA ASN A 383 4.91 18.97 21.58
C ASN A 383 6.06 18.31 20.83
N ILE A 384 5.82 17.17 20.24
CA ILE A 384 6.78 16.44 19.42
C ILE A 384 6.19 16.32 18.03
N ILE A 385 6.90 16.87 17.04
CA ILE A 385 6.59 16.71 15.63
C ILE A 385 7.53 15.64 15.09
N ALA A 386 6.97 14.49 14.75
CA ALA A 386 7.71 13.35 14.23
C ALA A 386 6.84 12.61 13.21
N ASP A 387 7.48 12.09 12.19
CA ASP A 387 6.81 11.27 11.16
C ASP A 387 6.74 9.80 11.57
N GLU A 388 7.30 9.44 12.73
CA GLU A 388 7.28 8.09 13.27
C GLU A 388 6.80 8.06 14.74
N SER A 389 6.51 6.87 15.24
CA SER A 389 6.11 6.70 16.62
C SER A 389 7.27 6.92 17.57
N ILE A 390 6.99 7.57 18.69
CA ILE A 390 7.94 7.76 19.79
C ILE A 390 7.92 6.52 20.69
N LYS A 391 9.09 5.91 20.88
CA LYS A 391 9.27 4.74 21.72
C LYS A 391 9.23 5.12 23.19
N GLU A 392 10.01 6.13 23.58
CA GLU A 392 10.07 6.61 24.96
C GLU A 392 10.49 8.08 25.04
N ILE A 393 10.09 8.73 26.12
CA ILE A 393 10.47 10.08 26.47
C ILE A 393 11.09 10.04 27.86
N THR A 394 12.36 10.42 28.00
CA THR A 394 13.01 10.58 29.28
C THR A 394 13.06 12.05 29.64
N ILE A 395 12.50 12.42 30.80
CA ILE A 395 12.61 13.75 31.36
C ILE A 395 13.90 13.79 32.13
N GLU A 396 14.77 14.73 31.79
CA GLU A 396 16.06 14.93 32.45
C GLU A 396 16.06 16.26 33.21
N THR A 397 16.73 16.29 34.38
CA THR A 397 16.89 17.46 35.22
C THR A 397 18.36 17.79 35.48
N SER A 398 18.63 19.07 35.66
CA SER A 398 19.95 19.56 36.03
C SER A 398 19.84 20.72 37.04
N ALA A 399 20.83 20.86 37.92
CA ALA A 399 20.94 21.98 38.82
C ALA A 399 21.81 23.12 38.25
N ASP A 400 22.66 22.81 37.25
CA ASP A 400 23.64 23.72 36.65
C ASP A 400 23.41 24.02 35.18
N GLY A 401 22.44 23.33 34.57
CA GLY A 401 22.14 23.41 33.12
C GLY A 401 23.15 22.70 32.23
N ILE A 402 24.15 22.02 32.80
CA ILE A 402 25.23 21.33 32.09
C ILE A 402 25.13 19.81 32.32
N SER A 403 25.08 19.41 33.60
CA SER A 403 25.06 18.00 34.02
C SER A 403 23.64 17.53 34.25
N TYR A 404 23.12 16.74 33.31
CA TYR A 404 21.75 16.24 33.34
C TYR A 404 21.67 14.82 33.90
N LYS A 405 20.62 14.55 34.67
CA LYS A 405 20.27 13.23 35.20
C LYS A 405 18.84 12.89 34.83
N SER A 406 18.59 11.63 34.51
CA SER A 406 17.23 11.14 34.26
C SER A 406 16.37 11.30 35.51
N LEU A 407 15.21 11.93 35.35
CA LEU A 407 14.18 12.05 36.38
C LEU A 407 13.21 10.90 36.28
N ILE A 408 12.62 10.71 35.08
CA ILE A 408 11.68 9.65 34.80
C ILE A 408 11.62 9.40 33.30
N THR A 409 11.30 8.15 32.89
CA THR A 409 10.95 7.81 31.53
C THR A 409 9.45 7.55 31.46
N VAL A 410 8.79 8.15 30.47
CA VAL A 410 7.35 8.03 30.20
C VAL A 410 7.12 7.44 28.81
N ALA A 411 5.91 6.92 28.56
CA ALA A 411 5.54 6.37 27.28
C ALA A 411 5.57 7.43 26.17
N GLY A 412 5.91 7.05 24.94
CA GLY A 412 6.00 7.96 23.80
C GLY A 412 4.73 8.75 23.48
N VAL A 413 3.56 8.27 23.91
CA VAL A 413 2.28 8.96 23.76
C VAL A 413 1.99 10.04 24.80
N ALA A 414 2.83 10.14 25.85
CA ALA A 414 2.65 11.13 26.91
C ALA A 414 2.84 12.56 26.36
N LYS A 415 2.05 13.50 26.85
CA LYS A 415 2.09 14.93 26.45
C LYS A 415 2.50 15.87 27.56
N ASN A 416 2.49 15.40 28.80
CA ASN A 416 2.81 16.22 29.98
C ASN A 416 3.30 15.35 31.13
N PHE A 417 3.90 15.98 32.08
CA PHE A 417 4.32 15.40 33.36
C PHE A 417 4.37 16.49 34.46
N SER A 418 3.97 16.14 35.67
CA SER A 418 3.98 17.06 36.79
C SER A 418 4.55 16.40 38.03
N TYR A 419 5.36 17.13 38.79
CA TYR A 419 5.84 16.67 40.07
C TYR A 419 6.29 17.85 40.97
N ASN A 420 6.56 17.60 42.23
CA ASN A 420 7.05 18.57 43.17
C ASN A 420 8.56 18.38 43.37
N PRO A 421 9.45 19.27 42.82
CA PRO A 421 10.87 19.19 43.07
C PRO A 421 11.18 19.44 44.55
N PHE A 422 12.17 18.73 45.05
CA PHE A 422 12.59 18.88 46.47
C PHE A 422 13.47 20.11 46.72
N GLN A 423 14.21 20.55 45.70
CA GLN A 423 15.17 21.65 45.84
C GLN A 423 14.50 23.02 45.75
N SER A 424 14.94 23.96 46.59
CA SER A 424 14.50 25.37 46.59
C SER A 424 15.14 26.21 45.49
N ASN A 425 15.98 25.62 44.62
CA ASN A 425 16.75 26.29 43.61
C ASN A 425 16.10 26.17 42.22
N VAL A 426 16.72 26.83 41.28
CA VAL A 426 16.39 26.73 39.86
C VAL A 426 16.64 25.31 39.38
N VAL A 427 15.70 24.74 38.63
CA VAL A 427 15.83 23.41 38.03
C VAL A 427 15.70 23.54 36.51
N TYR A 428 16.71 23.04 35.82
CA TYR A 428 16.73 22.94 34.35
C TYR A 428 16.13 21.62 33.94
N TYR A 429 15.33 21.66 32.88
CA TYR A 429 14.65 20.49 32.29
C TYR A 429 14.96 20.41 30.81
N ARG A 430 15.14 19.20 30.31
CA ARG A 430 15.09 18.86 28.89
C ARG A 430 14.46 17.49 28.73
N LEU A 431 13.99 17.20 27.55
CA LEU A 431 13.54 15.87 27.16
C LEU A 431 14.62 15.20 26.33
N LYS A 432 14.83 13.92 26.59
CA LYS A 432 15.53 12.98 25.71
C LYS A 432 14.45 12.10 25.10
N VAL A 433 14.25 12.18 23.79
CA VAL A 433 13.21 11.47 23.05
C VAL A 433 13.86 10.42 22.17
N ILE A 434 13.36 9.19 22.23
CA ILE A 434 13.83 8.07 21.42
C ILE A 434 12.66 7.59 20.55
N SER A 435 12.89 7.54 19.24
CA SER A 435 11.93 7.06 18.26
C SER A 435 11.87 5.52 18.18
N ALA A 436 10.88 4.99 17.48
CA ALA A 436 10.74 3.55 17.26
C ALA A 436 11.97 2.92 16.57
N VAL A 437 12.70 3.68 15.76
CA VAL A 437 13.94 3.26 15.10
C VAL A 437 15.20 3.62 15.89
N ASN A 438 15.07 3.95 17.20
CA ASN A 438 16.14 4.29 18.13
C ASN A 438 16.90 5.61 17.82
N GLN A 439 16.31 6.51 17.03
CA GLN A 439 16.84 7.87 16.91
C GLN A 439 16.66 8.60 18.23
N MET A 440 17.67 9.39 18.64
CA MET A 440 17.69 10.16 19.87
C MET A 440 17.76 11.65 19.56
N VAL A 441 16.80 12.42 20.10
CA VAL A 441 16.75 13.88 19.98
C VAL A 441 16.49 14.50 21.34
N TYR A 442 17.08 15.66 21.59
CA TYR A 442 16.84 16.46 22.79
C TYR A 442 15.95 17.66 22.48
N SER A 443 15.08 18.03 23.44
CA SER A 443 14.32 19.28 23.38
C SER A 443 15.17 20.51 23.64
N ASN A 444 14.57 21.70 23.50
CA ASN A 444 15.03 22.89 24.16
C ASN A 444 15.10 22.67 25.67
N THR A 445 15.99 23.42 26.36
CA THR A 445 16.07 23.46 27.83
C THR A 445 15.13 24.55 28.35
N ILE A 446 14.35 24.22 29.38
CA ILE A 446 13.57 25.20 30.14
C ILE A 446 14.07 25.26 31.57
N VAL A 447 13.80 26.38 32.23
CA VAL A 447 14.23 26.67 33.60
C VAL A 447 13.01 27.01 34.45
N LEU A 448 12.80 26.25 35.52
CA LEU A 448 11.72 26.53 36.46
C LEU A 448 12.31 26.77 37.88
N LYS A 449 11.77 27.76 38.57
CA LYS A 449 12.17 28.07 39.93
C LYS A 449 11.28 27.27 40.88
N ALA A 450 11.88 26.45 41.72
CA ALA A 450 11.18 25.82 42.83
C ALA A 450 10.83 26.87 43.91
N LEU A 451 9.63 26.81 44.45
CA LEU A 451 9.26 27.65 45.60
C LEU A 451 9.97 27.16 46.85
N ALA A 452 10.20 28.11 47.81
CA ALA A 452 10.90 27.85 49.05
C ALA A 452 10.32 26.66 49.84
N GLN A 453 11.23 25.96 50.48
CA GLN A 453 11.13 24.77 51.30
C GLN A 453 9.81 24.62 52.10
N SER A 454 9.11 23.52 51.94
CA SER A 454 8.19 23.00 52.95
C SER A 454 8.97 22.04 53.85
N ASP A 455 8.70 22.05 55.14
CA ASP A 455 9.36 21.20 56.16
C ASP A 455 9.12 19.70 55.99
N ASN A 456 8.39 19.29 54.96
CA ASN A 456 8.10 17.90 54.66
C ASN A 456 9.24 17.24 53.89
N ILE A 457 9.82 16.18 54.44
CA ILE A 457 10.90 15.39 53.84
C ILE A 457 10.42 14.64 52.61
N PHE A 458 9.12 14.33 52.54
CA PHE A 458 8.52 13.59 51.43
C PHE A 458 7.51 14.45 50.70
N LYS A 459 7.55 14.41 49.36
CA LYS A 459 6.54 14.94 48.46
C LYS A 459 5.96 13.80 47.65
N VAL A 460 4.67 13.53 47.81
CA VAL A 460 3.98 12.35 47.27
C VAL A 460 2.83 12.78 46.37
N SER A 461 2.67 12.11 45.23
CA SER A 461 1.47 12.29 44.39
C SER A 461 0.26 11.60 45.04
N THR A 462 -0.79 12.35 45.27
CA THR A 462 -2.00 11.87 45.98
C THR A 462 -3.15 11.51 45.04
N PHE A 463 -3.14 12.01 43.79
CA PHE A 463 -4.07 11.64 42.69
C PHE A 463 -3.29 10.99 41.56
N ILE A 464 -3.58 9.75 41.26
CA ILE A 464 -2.76 8.94 40.35
C ILE A 464 -3.61 8.03 39.46
N ASN A 465 -3.01 7.59 38.34
CA ASN A 465 -3.54 6.50 37.51
C ASN A 465 -2.84 5.16 37.83
N ASN A 466 -1.56 5.03 37.47
CA ASN A 466 -0.85 3.75 37.56
C ASN A 466 0.38 3.76 38.47
N GLN A 467 0.85 4.95 38.87
CA GLN A 467 2.10 5.09 39.65
C GLN A 467 1.95 6.11 40.75
N ILE A 468 2.44 5.78 41.93
CA ILE A 468 2.68 6.73 43.03
C ILE A 468 4.09 7.30 42.85
N THR A 469 4.21 8.62 42.74
CA THR A 469 5.51 9.27 42.67
C THR A 469 5.86 9.85 44.04
N ILE A 470 7.11 9.61 44.46
CA ILE A 470 7.63 10.06 45.73
C ILE A 470 8.96 10.78 45.49
N ASN A 471 9.07 12.01 45.92
CA ASN A 471 10.34 12.72 45.94
C ASN A 471 10.78 12.92 47.39
N SER A 472 11.95 12.39 47.75
CA SER A 472 12.48 12.37 49.13
C SER A 472 13.85 12.99 49.20
N ALA A 473 14.12 13.74 50.29
CA ALA A 473 15.46 14.28 50.59
C ALA A 473 16.46 13.20 50.97
N LEU A 474 15.99 12.11 51.52
CA LEU A 474 16.81 11.06 52.14
C LEU A 474 16.31 9.68 51.65
N PRO A 475 17.14 8.63 51.72
CA PRO A 475 16.68 7.27 51.57
C PRO A 475 15.58 6.96 52.57
N TYR A 476 14.58 6.15 52.15
CA TYR A 476 13.39 5.87 52.94
C TYR A 476 12.88 4.45 52.77
N GLN A 477 12.01 4.05 53.69
CA GLN A 477 11.18 2.86 53.59
C GLN A 477 9.74 3.29 53.39
N TYR A 478 8.96 2.44 52.72
CA TYR A 478 7.54 2.68 52.56
C TYR A 478 6.70 1.42 52.79
N GLN A 479 5.46 1.65 53.22
CA GLN A 479 4.40 0.63 53.28
C GLN A 479 3.15 1.17 52.64
N LEU A 480 2.65 0.49 51.63
CA LEU A 480 1.39 0.78 50.96
C LEU A 480 0.32 -0.20 51.42
N SER A 481 -0.84 0.28 51.80
CA SER A 481 -2.00 -0.53 52.20
C SER A 481 -3.28 -0.05 51.53
N ASP A 482 -4.29 -0.91 51.48
CA ASP A 482 -5.66 -0.53 51.14
C ASP A 482 -6.32 0.25 52.32
N ILE A 483 -7.55 0.73 52.10
CA ILE A 483 -8.30 1.47 53.13
C ILE A 483 -8.65 0.63 54.33
N ASN A 484 -8.64 -0.71 54.24
CA ASN A 484 -8.88 -1.65 55.34
C ASN A 484 -7.62 -2.00 56.12
N GLY A 485 -6.46 -1.45 55.71
CA GLY A 485 -5.17 -1.70 56.35
C GLY A 485 -4.44 -2.95 55.85
N ASN A 486 -4.95 -3.65 54.82
CA ASN A 486 -4.26 -4.79 54.21
C ASN A 486 -3.02 -4.30 53.47
N SER A 487 -1.86 -4.91 53.76
CA SER A 487 -0.60 -4.55 53.12
C SER A 487 -0.61 -4.97 51.62
N ILE A 488 -0.38 -4.02 50.73
CA ILE A 488 -0.32 -4.23 49.29
C ILE A 488 1.13 -4.35 48.83
N ASN A 489 1.98 -3.44 49.30
CA ASN A 489 3.39 -3.41 48.93
C ASN A 489 4.21 -2.72 50.03
N LYS A 490 5.48 -3.12 50.17
CA LYS A 490 6.48 -2.48 51.04
C LYS A 490 7.85 -2.52 50.35
N GLY A 491 8.66 -1.53 50.59
CA GLY A 491 9.97 -1.45 49.97
C GLY A 491 10.78 -0.28 50.47
N THR A 492 11.88 -0.03 49.79
CA THR A 492 12.79 1.08 50.04
C THR A 492 12.87 1.98 48.82
N GLY A 493 13.11 3.28 49.01
CA GLY A 493 13.43 4.24 47.97
C GLY A 493 14.73 4.99 48.27
N ALA A 494 15.43 5.38 47.24
CA ALA A 494 16.62 6.23 47.36
C ALA A 494 16.20 7.70 47.57
N ALA A 495 17.18 8.55 47.98
CA ALA A 495 16.99 9.99 47.91
C ALA A 495 16.75 10.43 46.45
N GLY A 496 15.88 11.42 46.27
CA GLY A 496 15.46 11.91 44.97
C GLY A 496 14.08 11.38 44.56
N PHE A 497 13.82 11.32 43.27
CA PHE A 497 12.54 10.92 42.66
C PHE A 497 12.45 9.41 42.52
N ASN A 498 11.36 8.85 43.01
CA ASN A 498 11.07 7.41 42.94
C ASN A 498 9.61 7.20 42.48
N SER A 499 9.32 6.06 41.88
CA SER A 499 7.95 5.67 41.53
C SER A 499 7.61 4.25 41.97
N ILE A 500 6.39 4.05 42.43
CA ILE A 500 5.83 2.76 42.80
C ILE A 500 4.73 2.43 41.82
N ASN A 501 4.91 1.38 41.04
CA ASN A 501 3.87 0.92 40.11
C ASN A 501 2.75 0.19 40.86
N ILE A 502 1.51 0.68 40.66
CA ILE A 502 0.29 0.05 41.17
C ILE A 502 -0.75 -0.18 40.07
N SER A 503 -0.31 -0.33 38.82
CA SER A 503 -1.20 -0.57 37.67
C SER A 503 -2.15 -1.73 37.87
N ASN A 504 -1.69 -2.80 38.55
CA ASN A 504 -2.45 -4.01 38.83
C ASN A 504 -3.44 -3.89 40.01
N GLN A 505 -3.47 -2.75 40.68
CA GLN A 505 -4.40 -2.52 41.79
C GLN A 505 -5.70 -1.89 41.29
N PRO A 506 -6.87 -2.21 41.89
CA PRO A 506 -8.14 -1.60 41.53
C PRO A 506 -8.14 -0.06 41.72
N LYS A 507 -9.08 0.63 41.04
CA LYS A 507 -9.39 2.03 41.35
C LYS A 507 -9.87 2.12 42.80
N GLY A 508 -9.41 3.15 43.52
CA GLY A 508 -9.79 3.28 44.92
C GLY A 508 -8.83 4.13 45.75
N VAL A 509 -8.99 4.05 47.07
CA VAL A 509 -8.20 4.79 48.04
C VAL A 509 -7.18 3.87 48.67
N TYR A 510 -5.94 4.34 48.73
CA TYR A 510 -4.79 3.68 49.33
C TYR A 510 -4.11 4.58 50.35
N ILE A 511 -3.41 3.99 51.31
CA ILE A 511 -2.63 4.68 52.32
C ILE A 511 -1.18 4.30 52.15
N ILE A 512 -0.30 5.30 51.97
CA ILE A 512 1.14 5.09 51.98
C ILE A 512 1.76 5.69 53.23
N ARG A 513 2.58 4.91 53.92
CA ARG A 513 3.40 5.37 55.06
C ARG A 513 4.85 5.36 54.62
N LEU A 514 5.55 6.44 54.91
CA LEU A 514 6.93 6.69 54.56
C LEU A 514 7.77 6.92 55.84
N PHE A 515 8.95 6.32 55.90
CA PHE A 515 9.82 6.34 57.09
C PHE A 515 11.24 6.70 56.66
N SER A 516 11.83 7.71 57.27
CA SER A 516 13.24 8.06 57.11
C SER A 516 13.76 8.84 58.35
N ASN A 517 14.86 8.41 58.96
CA ASN A 517 15.56 9.10 60.02
C ASN A 517 14.64 9.72 61.10
N ASN A 518 13.78 8.93 61.74
CA ASN A 518 12.79 9.32 62.75
C ASN A 518 11.65 10.23 62.25
N VAL A 519 11.52 10.45 60.94
CA VAL A 519 10.40 11.15 60.34
C VAL A 519 9.43 10.13 59.71
N ASN A 520 8.16 10.23 60.10
CA ASN A 520 7.09 9.41 59.54
C ASN A 520 6.08 10.33 58.87
N GLN A 521 5.73 10.01 57.61
CA GLN A 521 4.68 10.71 56.87
C GLN A 521 3.68 9.69 56.35
N THR A 522 2.41 10.02 56.45
CA THR A 522 1.32 9.18 55.92
C THR A 522 0.52 10.00 54.93
N GLU A 523 0.31 9.43 53.73
CA GLU A 523 -0.45 10.09 52.68
C GLU A 523 -1.58 9.20 52.19
N ARG A 524 -2.69 9.83 51.83
CA ARG A 524 -3.84 9.20 51.18
C ARG A 524 -3.71 9.31 49.65
N ILE A 525 -3.69 8.18 48.98
CA ILE A 525 -3.57 8.10 47.52
C ILE A 525 -4.93 7.76 46.94
N ILE A 526 -5.34 8.48 45.92
CA ILE A 526 -6.57 8.22 45.16
C ILE A 526 -6.17 7.76 43.76
N LYS A 527 -6.44 6.49 43.45
CA LYS A 527 -6.27 5.92 42.12
C LYS A 527 -7.57 6.08 41.32
N GLN A 528 -7.48 6.75 40.15
CA GLN A 528 -8.57 7.03 39.22
C GLN A 528 -8.68 5.96 38.11
#